data_16062157099674ab35133fa7da033aec
#
_entry.id   16062157099674ab35133fa7da033aec
#
_cell.length_a   1.000
_cell.length_b   1.000
_cell.length_c   1.000
_cell.angle_alpha   90.00
_cell.angle_beta   90.00
_cell.angle_gamma   90.00
#
_symmetry.space_group_name_H-M   'P 1'
#
loop_
_entity.id
_entity.type
_entity.pdbx_description
1 polymer ?
#
loop_
_entity_poly.entity_id
_entity_poly.type
_entity_poly.pdbx_seq_one_letter_code
_entity_poly.pdbx_strand_id
1 'polypeptide(L)'
;MFGLETTKIMFNRNEPVFGKGFEQPSQELIKNTLGLHNASLVDAVKYGGELTRQAIGSMNLTMSKKYITVDTKIHMLLPNMCPAIVGWHNDGVPRGNSLDPSVKDKPNIHAQEDMDGSIFHLLVTGESCLTQFIKERDVVLDVPKEPDTRLYSMLSGQVSGLVESGELTAYDMPSCTPVMWDWWELHTGVPAKKHEWRFLIRVTESDHIKPKTDLRDIIRTQQQGYMPVTFGW
;
A
#
# COMPACT_ATOMS: atom_id res chain seq x y z
N MET A 1 -25.24 22.35 -9.75
CA MET A 1 -24.13 21.51 -9.26
C MET A 1 -22.88 22.05 -9.93
N PHE A 2 -22.01 22.75 -9.17
CA PHE A 2 -20.72 23.17 -9.71
C PHE A 2 -19.92 21.92 -10.00
N GLY A 3 -19.46 21.73 -11.24
CA GLY A 3 -18.63 20.60 -11.63
C GLY A 3 -17.32 20.63 -10.82
N LEU A 4 -16.74 19.46 -10.51
CA LEU A 4 -15.42 19.36 -9.91
C LEU A 4 -14.39 19.91 -10.91
N GLU A 5 -13.65 20.94 -10.53
CA GLU A 5 -12.53 21.40 -11.32
C GLU A 5 -11.36 20.43 -11.17
N THR A 6 -10.75 20.06 -12.30
CA THR A 6 -9.65 19.12 -12.36
C THR A 6 -8.38 19.73 -12.96
N THR A 7 -7.27 19.14 -12.66
CA THR A 7 -5.97 19.36 -13.31
C THR A 7 -5.29 18.01 -13.54
N LYS A 8 -4.20 18.00 -14.28
CA LYS A 8 -3.46 16.78 -14.62
C LYS A 8 -2.23 16.63 -13.74
N ILE A 9 -2.02 15.43 -13.22
CA ILE A 9 -0.81 15.04 -12.49
C ILE A 9 -0.25 13.74 -13.10
N MET A 10 1.08 13.63 -13.09
CA MET A 10 1.83 12.47 -13.56
C MET A 10 2.08 11.51 -12.40
N PHE A 11 1.73 10.25 -12.59
CA PHE A 11 1.97 9.11 -11.69
C PHE A 11 2.98 8.14 -12.29
N ASN A 12 3.39 7.13 -11.53
CA ASN A 12 4.35 6.10 -11.97
C ASN A 12 5.64 6.72 -12.53
N ARG A 13 6.23 7.66 -11.79
CA ARG A 13 7.40 8.45 -12.21
C ARG A 13 8.70 7.65 -12.22
N ASN A 14 8.78 6.62 -11.38
CA ASN A 14 9.95 5.77 -11.24
C ASN A 14 9.55 4.31 -11.37
N GLU A 15 10.51 3.45 -11.76
CA GLU A 15 10.29 2.01 -11.80
C GLU A 15 10.26 1.43 -10.38
N PRO A 16 9.31 0.54 -10.05
CA PRO A 16 9.40 -0.25 -8.83
C PRO A 16 10.63 -1.16 -8.86
N VAL A 17 11.34 -1.23 -7.75
CA VAL A 17 12.57 -2.02 -7.62
C VAL A 17 12.27 -3.32 -6.89
N PHE A 18 12.46 -4.45 -7.56
CA PHE A 18 12.29 -5.78 -6.97
C PHE A 18 13.58 -6.27 -6.31
N GLY A 19 13.46 -6.75 -5.09
CA GLY A 19 14.55 -7.39 -4.37
C GLY A 19 14.65 -8.89 -4.64
N LYS A 20 15.49 -9.57 -3.85
CA LYS A 20 15.63 -11.02 -3.92
C LYS A 20 14.49 -11.69 -3.14
N GLY A 21 13.69 -12.49 -3.84
CA GLY A 21 12.64 -13.29 -3.22
C GLY A 21 13.19 -14.46 -2.38
N PHE A 22 12.32 -15.06 -1.59
CA PHE A 22 12.60 -16.27 -0.81
C PHE A 22 11.49 -17.32 -1.02
N GLU A 23 11.71 -18.53 -0.53
CA GLU A 23 10.75 -19.63 -0.67
C GLU A 23 9.44 -19.33 0.09
N GLN A 24 8.33 -19.80 -0.47
CA GLN A 24 7.00 -19.66 0.14
C GLN A 24 7.01 -20.26 1.57
N PRO A 25 6.70 -19.48 2.60
CA PRO A 25 6.65 -19.97 3.97
C PRO A 25 5.50 -20.96 4.16
N SER A 26 5.65 -21.87 5.12
CA SER A 26 4.57 -22.79 5.46
C SER A 26 3.35 -22.04 5.99
N GLN A 27 2.16 -22.60 5.76
CA GLN A 27 0.91 -22.04 6.29
C GLN A 27 0.95 -21.91 7.82
N GLU A 28 1.61 -22.84 8.50
CA GLU A 28 1.78 -22.82 9.95
C GLU A 28 2.66 -21.64 10.41
N LEU A 29 3.75 -21.37 9.72
CA LEU A 29 4.60 -20.21 10.01
C LEU A 29 3.83 -18.89 9.82
N ILE A 30 3.03 -18.80 8.74
CA ILE A 30 2.20 -17.61 8.50
C ILE A 30 1.19 -17.42 9.63
N LYS A 31 0.45 -18.46 10.03
CA LYS A 31 -0.55 -18.39 11.11
C LYS A 31 0.03 -17.94 12.45
N ASN A 32 1.25 -18.36 12.73
CA ASN A 32 1.93 -18.06 14.00
C ASN A 32 2.72 -16.75 13.99
N THR A 33 2.64 -15.98 12.90
CA THR A 33 3.26 -14.66 12.80
C THR A 33 2.36 -13.59 13.39
N LEU A 34 2.92 -12.64 14.13
CA LEU A 34 2.15 -11.53 14.72
C LEU A 34 1.80 -10.46 13.69
N GLY A 35 0.59 -9.93 13.80
CA GLY A 35 0.22 -8.67 13.17
C GLY A 35 0.86 -7.48 13.90
N LEU A 36 1.46 -6.57 13.14
CA LEU A 36 2.05 -5.33 13.65
C LEU A 36 1.39 -4.11 12.99
N HIS A 37 1.36 -3.01 13.71
CA HIS A 37 0.81 -1.76 13.21
C HIS A 37 1.68 -0.56 13.58
N ASN A 38 2.25 0.10 12.59
CA ASN A 38 3.16 1.24 12.77
C ASN A 38 4.27 0.95 13.80
N ALA A 39 4.77 -0.28 13.86
CA ALA A 39 5.87 -0.64 14.73
C ALA A 39 7.17 0.05 14.27
N SER A 40 8.07 0.40 15.19
CA SER A 40 9.42 0.77 14.78
C SER A 40 10.12 -0.43 14.15
N LEU A 41 11.14 -0.20 13.31
CA LEU A 41 11.95 -1.28 12.74
C LEU A 41 12.53 -2.17 13.83
N VAL A 42 13.00 -1.58 14.95
CA VAL A 42 13.56 -2.31 16.10
C VAL A 42 12.50 -3.21 16.76
N ASP A 43 11.29 -2.67 16.99
CA ASP A 43 10.21 -3.45 17.60
C ASP A 43 9.70 -4.54 16.65
N ALA A 44 9.65 -4.27 15.35
CA ALA A 44 9.26 -5.26 14.36
C ALA A 44 10.24 -6.45 14.30
N VAL A 45 11.53 -6.18 14.33
CA VAL A 45 12.57 -7.23 14.41
C VAL A 45 12.49 -8.00 15.73
N LYS A 46 12.20 -7.32 16.83
CA LYS A 46 12.12 -7.92 18.16
C LYS A 46 10.88 -8.79 18.35
N TYR A 47 9.72 -8.31 17.94
CA TYR A 47 8.42 -8.91 18.27
C TYR A 47 7.71 -9.59 17.09
N GLY A 48 8.04 -9.24 15.85
CA GLY A 48 7.33 -9.70 14.65
C GLY A 48 7.53 -11.17 14.29
N GLY A 49 8.48 -11.87 14.93
CA GLY A 49 8.74 -13.27 14.69
C GLY A 49 9.69 -13.54 13.50
N GLU A 50 9.85 -14.80 13.16
CA GLU A 50 10.81 -15.26 12.15
C GLU A 50 10.50 -14.73 10.75
N LEU A 51 9.25 -14.88 10.30
CA LEU A 51 8.83 -14.47 8.96
C LEU A 51 8.97 -12.96 8.75
N THR A 52 8.64 -12.16 9.77
CA THR A 52 8.83 -10.69 9.71
C THR A 52 10.31 -10.34 9.58
N ARG A 53 11.21 -11.00 10.35
CA ARG A 53 12.66 -10.77 10.25
C ARG A 53 13.21 -11.17 8.89
N GLN A 54 12.78 -12.31 8.36
CA GLN A 54 13.18 -12.78 7.03
C GLN A 54 12.74 -11.80 5.94
N ALA A 55 11.50 -11.33 6.01
CA ALA A 55 10.96 -10.37 5.05
C ALA A 55 11.71 -9.03 5.10
N ILE A 56 11.94 -8.46 6.29
CA ILE A 56 12.73 -7.23 6.45
C ILE A 56 14.15 -7.42 5.90
N GLY A 57 14.78 -8.55 6.20
CA GLY A 57 16.14 -8.87 5.74
C GLY A 57 16.26 -9.04 4.22
N SER A 58 15.16 -9.28 3.50
CA SER A 58 15.12 -9.34 2.04
C SER A 58 14.89 -7.98 1.36
N MET A 59 14.51 -6.95 2.13
CA MET A 59 14.24 -5.60 1.62
C MET A 59 15.52 -4.76 1.56
N ASN A 60 15.66 -3.96 0.52
CA ASN A 60 16.73 -2.97 0.39
C ASN A 60 16.28 -1.64 0.99
N LEU A 61 16.22 -1.56 2.34
CA LEU A 61 15.84 -0.33 3.03
C LEU A 61 16.89 0.76 2.75
N THR A 62 16.43 1.95 2.38
CA THR A 62 17.34 3.06 2.05
C THR A 62 17.94 3.71 3.29
N MET A 63 17.22 3.62 4.42
CA MET A 63 17.57 4.27 5.69
C MET A 63 17.76 5.79 5.57
N SER A 64 17.17 6.39 4.53
CA SER A 64 17.35 7.81 4.20
C SER A 64 16.35 8.73 4.89
N LYS A 65 15.27 8.15 5.44
CA LYS A 65 14.18 8.90 6.08
C LYS A 65 14.29 8.86 7.60
N LYS A 66 13.67 9.86 8.24
CA LYS A 66 13.70 10.04 9.70
C LYS A 66 13.05 8.88 10.46
N TYR A 67 11.99 8.32 9.92
CA TYR A 67 11.21 7.26 10.55
C TYR A 67 11.07 6.07 9.61
N ILE A 68 11.12 4.88 10.20
CA ILE A 68 10.80 3.63 9.52
C ILE A 68 9.70 2.95 10.32
N THR A 69 8.57 2.71 9.69
CA THR A 69 7.43 2.02 10.29
C THR A 69 7.17 0.70 9.58
N VAL A 70 6.74 -0.28 10.36
CA VAL A 70 6.47 -1.64 9.87
C VAL A 70 5.04 -2.03 10.22
N ASP A 71 4.29 -2.41 9.22
CA ASP A 71 2.97 -3.02 9.34
C ASP A 71 3.03 -4.47 8.84
N THR A 72 2.49 -5.42 9.60
CA THR A 72 2.28 -6.78 9.13
C THR A 72 0.82 -7.18 9.28
N LYS A 73 0.31 -7.96 8.34
CA LYS A 73 -1.05 -8.48 8.35
C LYS A 73 -1.04 -9.96 7.98
N ILE A 74 -1.78 -10.73 8.73
CA ILE A 74 -2.00 -12.15 8.48
C ILE A 74 -3.48 -12.34 8.15
N HIS A 75 -3.76 -12.92 6.98
CA HIS A 75 -5.11 -13.14 6.52
C HIS A 75 -5.34 -14.61 6.18
N MET A 76 -6.46 -15.16 6.63
CA MET A 76 -7.05 -16.35 6.04
C MET A 76 -7.93 -15.89 4.88
N LEU A 77 -7.45 -16.04 3.66
CA LEU A 77 -8.19 -15.63 2.47
C LEU A 77 -9.28 -16.62 2.12
N LEU A 78 -10.43 -16.09 1.74
CA LEU A 78 -11.53 -16.85 1.13
C LEU A 78 -11.73 -16.33 -0.30
N PRO A 79 -12.13 -17.21 -1.25
CA PRO A 79 -12.41 -16.80 -2.62
C PRO A 79 -13.37 -15.62 -2.69
N ASN A 80 -13.06 -14.65 -3.56
CA ASN A 80 -13.83 -13.42 -3.78
C ASN A 80 -13.89 -12.46 -2.58
N MET A 81 -13.00 -12.62 -1.58
CA MET A 81 -12.86 -11.69 -0.46
C MET A 81 -11.62 -10.81 -0.64
N CYS A 82 -11.72 -9.55 -0.26
CA CYS A 82 -10.61 -8.60 -0.31
C CYS A 82 -10.14 -8.27 1.10
N PRO A 83 -8.85 -8.44 1.41
CA PRO A 83 -8.28 -8.08 2.72
C PRO A 83 -7.96 -6.58 2.84
N ALA A 84 -8.25 -5.79 1.81
CA ALA A 84 -8.07 -4.35 1.76
C ALA A 84 -9.12 -3.72 0.85
N ILE A 85 -9.26 -2.40 0.89
CA ILE A 85 -10.11 -1.66 -0.07
C ILE A 85 -9.54 -1.87 -1.47
N VAL A 86 -10.38 -2.30 -2.40
CA VAL A 86 -10.03 -2.45 -3.81
C VAL A 86 -10.10 -1.11 -4.53
N GLY A 87 -9.36 -0.98 -5.61
CA GLY A 87 -9.32 0.21 -6.45
C GLY A 87 -7.90 0.79 -6.52
N TRP A 88 -7.58 1.34 -7.67
CA TRP A 88 -6.29 1.93 -7.96
C TRP A 88 -6.07 3.20 -7.13
N HIS A 89 -4.94 3.27 -6.46
CA HIS A 89 -4.55 4.40 -5.63
C HIS A 89 -3.02 4.48 -5.51
N ASN A 90 -2.56 5.57 -4.98
CA ASN A 90 -1.19 5.73 -4.49
C ASN A 90 -1.20 5.93 -2.98
N ASP A 91 -0.14 5.52 -2.31
CA ASP A 91 0.00 5.63 -0.86
C ASP A 91 0.65 6.97 -0.44
N GLY A 92 0.40 7.39 0.78
CA GLY A 92 1.12 8.49 1.42
C GLY A 92 0.64 9.89 1.03
N VAL A 93 -0.49 10.02 0.34
CA VAL A 93 -1.04 11.34 -0.01
C VAL A 93 -1.23 12.18 1.26
N PRO A 94 -0.60 13.38 1.36
CA PRO A 94 -0.79 14.26 2.49
C PRO A 94 -2.26 14.62 2.69
N ARG A 95 -2.66 14.80 3.94
CA ARG A 95 -3.99 15.32 4.26
C ARG A 95 -3.89 16.77 4.66
N GLY A 96 -4.81 17.57 4.17
CA GLY A 96 -4.76 19.01 4.34
C GLY A 96 -4.67 19.43 5.81
N ASN A 97 -3.60 20.15 6.15
CA ASN A 97 -3.43 20.89 7.41
C ASN A 97 -3.94 22.32 7.27
N SER A 98 -4.96 22.55 6.46
CA SER A 98 -5.53 23.88 6.28
C SER A 98 -6.23 24.34 7.56
N LEU A 99 -6.10 25.63 7.87
CA LEU A 99 -6.95 26.28 8.86
C LEU A 99 -8.42 26.33 8.42
N ASP A 100 -8.68 26.04 7.13
CA ASP A 100 -10.03 25.89 6.59
C ASP A 100 -10.60 24.51 6.93
N PRO A 101 -11.65 24.44 7.77
CA PRO A 101 -12.30 23.17 8.12
C PRO A 101 -12.85 22.40 6.91
N SER A 102 -13.14 23.07 5.79
CA SER A 102 -13.70 22.45 4.59
C SER A 102 -12.71 21.52 3.87
N VAL A 103 -11.40 21.73 4.04
CA VAL A 103 -10.32 20.93 3.44
C VAL A 103 -9.54 20.09 4.45
N LYS A 104 -9.88 20.22 5.73
CA LYS A 104 -9.25 19.43 6.79
C LYS A 104 -9.46 17.93 6.52
N ASP A 105 -8.38 17.17 6.70
CA ASP A 105 -8.37 15.70 6.53
C ASP A 105 -8.69 15.19 5.10
N LYS A 106 -8.90 16.08 4.12
CA LYS A 106 -9.03 15.67 2.73
C LYS A 106 -7.66 15.35 2.10
N PRO A 107 -7.55 14.32 1.25
CA PRO A 107 -6.30 14.07 0.53
C PRO A 107 -5.95 15.25 -0.37
N ASN A 108 -4.70 15.70 -0.27
CA ASN A 108 -4.13 16.81 -1.05
C ASN A 108 -2.97 16.29 -1.89
N ILE A 109 -3.26 15.85 -3.11
CA ILE A 109 -2.26 15.29 -4.02
C ILE A 109 -1.22 16.35 -4.45
N HIS A 110 -1.59 17.63 -4.50
CA HIS A 110 -0.69 18.71 -4.90
C HIS A 110 0.44 18.92 -3.88
N ALA A 111 0.16 18.67 -2.59
CA ALA A 111 1.20 18.76 -1.57
C ALA A 111 2.34 17.74 -1.75
N GLN A 112 2.12 16.66 -2.52
CA GLN A 112 3.18 15.71 -2.84
C GLN A 112 4.27 16.30 -3.76
N GLU A 113 3.96 17.32 -4.56
CA GLU A 113 4.95 17.95 -5.44
C GLU A 113 5.99 18.76 -4.65
N ASP A 114 5.60 19.29 -3.49
CA ASP A 114 6.42 20.18 -2.68
C ASP A 114 7.08 19.50 -1.47
N MET A 115 6.77 18.23 -1.24
CA MET A 115 7.25 17.49 -0.07
C MET A 115 8.22 16.37 -0.46
N ASP A 116 9.11 16.04 0.48
CA ASP A 116 9.96 14.86 0.34
C ASP A 116 9.16 13.57 0.60
N GLY A 117 9.04 12.75 -0.43
CA GLY A 117 8.14 11.61 -0.50
C GLY A 117 8.49 10.46 0.44
N SER A 118 7.47 9.70 0.81
CA SER A 118 7.67 8.42 1.48
C SER A 118 8.10 7.35 0.48
N ILE A 119 8.88 6.38 0.98
CA ILE A 119 9.30 5.18 0.25
C ILE A 119 8.59 3.99 0.88
N PHE A 120 8.01 3.15 0.05
CA PHE A 120 7.30 1.96 0.48
C PHE A 120 8.01 0.70 0.04
N HIS A 121 8.05 -0.28 0.92
CA HIS A 121 8.50 -1.63 0.64
C HIS A 121 7.38 -2.60 1.00
N LEU A 122 7.06 -3.52 0.11
CA LEU A 122 6.02 -4.51 0.31
C LEU A 122 6.55 -5.90 -0.02
N LEU A 123 6.13 -6.87 0.77
CA LEU A 123 6.25 -8.27 0.44
C LEU A 123 4.93 -8.96 0.78
N VAL A 124 4.47 -9.79 -0.13
CA VAL A 124 3.24 -10.58 0.02
C VAL A 124 3.56 -12.04 -0.25
N THR A 125 3.11 -12.93 0.62
CA THR A 125 3.19 -14.37 0.40
C THR A 125 1.90 -14.91 -0.23
N GLY A 126 1.96 -16.12 -0.79
CA GLY A 126 0.82 -16.76 -1.44
C GLY A 126 0.68 -16.36 -2.91
N GLU A 127 -0.37 -16.87 -3.56
CA GLU A 127 -0.60 -16.69 -5.00
C GLU A 127 -1.97 -16.10 -5.32
N SER A 128 -2.84 -16.08 -4.31
CA SER A 128 -4.27 -15.83 -4.51
C SER A 128 -4.65 -14.36 -4.54
N CYS A 129 -3.88 -13.51 -3.84
CA CYS A 129 -4.23 -12.10 -3.62
C CYS A 129 -2.95 -11.25 -3.54
N LEU A 130 -2.28 -11.14 -4.68
CA LEU A 130 -1.08 -10.31 -4.83
C LEU A 130 -1.48 -8.86 -5.13
N THR A 131 -0.64 -7.91 -4.73
CA THR A 131 -0.83 -6.52 -5.11
C THR A 131 -0.51 -6.35 -6.59
N GLN A 132 -1.34 -5.58 -7.30
CA GLN A 132 -1.12 -5.24 -8.70
C GLN A 132 -0.54 -3.84 -8.85
N PHE A 133 0.31 -3.69 -9.86
CA PHE A 133 0.91 -2.44 -10.30
C PHE A 133 0.60 -2.20 -11.78
N ILE A 134 0.83 -0.96 -12.25
CA ILE A 134 0.74 -0.59 -13.65
C ILE A 134 2.15 -0.62 -14.26
N LYS A 135 2.26 -1.22 -15.44
CA LYS A 135 3.55 -1.36 -16.14
C LYS A 135 4.03 -0.04 -16.74
N GLU A 136 3.11 0.75 -17.27
CA GLU A 136 3.42 1.99 -17.96
C GLU A 136 3.90 3.06 -16.97
N ARG A 137 4.85 3.88 -17.42
CA ARG A 137 5.40 5.01 -16.66
C ARG A 137 4.81 6.32 -17.15
N ASP A 138 4.99 7.38 -16.35
CA ASP A 138 4.54 8.73 -16.66
C ASP A 138 3.04 8.81 -16.99
N VAL A 139 2.23 8.07 -16.24
CA VAL A 139 0.77 8.01 -16.41
C VAL A 139 0.14 9.32 -15.97
N VAL A 140 -0.50 10.04 -16.89
CA VAL A 140 -1.12 11.34 -16.62
C VAL A 140 -2.61 11.17 -16.38
N LEU A 141 -3.07 11.54 -15.17
CA LEU A 141 -4.47 11.42 -14.75
C LEU A 141 -5.04 12.77 -14.31
N ASP A 142 -6.35 12.91 -14.45
CA ASP A 142 -7.10 14.05 -13.92
C ASP A 142 -7.30 13.88 -12.40
N VAL A 143 -7.00 14.94 -11.65
CA VAL A 143 -7.17 14.99 -10.20
C VAL A 143 -7.94 16.25 -9.80
N PRO A 144 -8.58 16.30 -8.63
CA PRO A 144 -9.19 17.53 -8.14
C PRO A 144 -8.15 18.65 -8.03
N LYS A 145 -8.46 19.89 -8.42
CA LYS A 145 -7.58 21.05 -8.22
C LYS A 145 -7.35 21.37 -6.75
N GLU A 146 -8.34 21.09 -5.91
CA GLU A 146 -8.31 21.34 -4.47
C GLU A 146 -8.39 20.03 -3.68
N PRO A 147 -7.95 19.98 -2.43
CA PRO A 147 -8.09 18.77 -1.59
C PRO A 147 -9.53 18.25 -1.56
N ASP A 148 -9.72 17.00 -1.99
CA ASP A 148 -11.05 16.42 -2.13
C ASP A 148 -11.05 14.92 -1.83
N THR A 149 -12.09 14.45 -1.13
CA THR A 149 -12.26 13.03 -0.78
C THR A 149 -12.51 12.14 -2.00
N ARG A 150 -12.90 12.71 -3.14
CA ARG A 150 -13.10 12.00 -4.41
C ARG A 150 -11.81 11.64 -5.14
N LEU A 151 -10.64 12.07 -4.67
CA LEU A 151 -9.36 11.79 -5.32
C LEU A 151 -9.21 10.30 -5.68
N TYR A 152 -9.37 9.42 -4.70
CA TYR A 152 -9.13 7.98 -4.93
C TYR A 152 -10.17 7.34 -5.84
N SER A 153 -11.44 7.70 -5.74
CA SER A 153 -12.47 7.22 -6.67
C SER A 153 -12.22 7.68 -8.10
N MET A 154 -11.69 8.90 -8.29
CA MET A 154 -11.30 9.41 -9.61
C MET A 154 -10.12 8.67 -10.18
N LEU A 155 -9.05 8.47 -9.39
CA LEU A 155 -7.88 7.70 -9.81
C LEU A 155 -8.29 6.27 -10.19
N SER A 156 -9.04 5.61 -9.31
CA SER A 156 -9.48 4.24 -9.53
C SER A 156 -10.33 4.11 -10.80
N GLY A 157 -11.28 5.00 -11.02
CA GLY A 157 -12.13 4.97 -12.20
C GLY A 157 -11.36 5.17 -13.50
N GLN A 158 -10.44 6.13 -13.55
CA GLN A 158 -9.61 6.40 -14.72
C GLN A 158 -8.67 5.23 -15.04
N VAL A 159 -7.91 4.75 -14.04
CA VAL A 159 -6.97 3.64 -14.23
C VAL A 159 -7.71 2.37 -14.64
N SER A 160 -8.85 2.06 -14.01
CA SER A 160 -9.66 0.89 -14.41
C SER A 160 -10.12 0.99 -15.86
N GLY A 161 -10.61 2.15 -16.29
CA GLY A 161 -11.00 2.37 -17.68
C GLY A 161 -9.85 2.21 -18.67
N LEU A 162 -8.66 2.73 -18.34
CA LEU A 162 -7.46 2.61 -19.16
C LEU A 162 -6.93 1.15 -19.20
N VAL A 163 -7.06 0.41 -18.12
CA VAL A 163 -6.72 -1.03 -18.10
C VAL A 163 -7.73 -1.83 -18.94
N GLU A 164 -9.02 -1.54 -18.82
CA GLU A 164 -10.08 -2.19 -19.61
C GLU A 164 -9.96 -1.90 -21.12
N SER A 165 -9.54 -0.69 -21.50
CA SER A 165 -9.30 -0.33 -22.91
C SER A 165 -7.98 -0.90 -23.46
N GLY A 166 -7.10 -1.41 -22.60
CA GLY A 166 -5.77 -1.92 -22.97
C GLY A 166 -4.70 -0.84 -23.16
N GLU A 167 -4.98 0.41 -22.76
CA GLU A 167 -4.00 1.50 -22.75
C GLU A 167 -3.01 1.38 -21.60
N LEU A 168 -3.42 0.77 -20.48
CA LEU A 168 -2.54 0.43 -19.37
C LEU A 168 -2.55 -1.08 -19.11
N THR A 169 -1.40 -1.61 -18.67
CA THR A 169 -1.21 -3.02 -18.38
C THR A 169 -1.01 -3.23 -16.87
N ALA A 170 -1.97 -3.89 -16.24
CA ALA A 170 -1.85 -4.31 -14.85
C ALA A 170 -1.04 -5.62 -14.75
N TYR A 171 -0.19 -5.75 -13.73
CA TYR A 171 0.54 -6.98 -13.44
C TYR A 171 0.60 -7.27 -11.95
N ASP A 172 0.56 -8.55 -11.59
CA ASP A 172 0.72 -9.01 -10.20
C ASP A 172 2.20 -8.92 -9.79
N MET A 173 2.48 -8.37 -8.58
CA MET A 173 3.81 -8.48 -8.01
C MET A 173 4.18 -9.96 -7.78
N PRO A 174 5.46 -10.36 -7.91
CA PRO A 174 5.87 -11.72 -7.62
C PRO A 174 5.66 -12.06 -6.13
N SER A 175 5.11 -13.25 -5.85
CA SER A 175 4.98 -13.77 -4.48
C SER A 175 6.33 -13.87 -3.78
N CYS A 176 6.36 -13.61 -2.48
CA CYS A 176 7.56 -13.71 -1.64
C CYS A 176 8.77 -12.88 -2.13
N THR A 177 8.52 -11.88 -2.96
CA THR A 177 9.54 -10.99 -3.51
C THR A 177 9.28 -9.58 -3.01
N PRO A 178 10.25 -8.94 -2.33
CA PRO A 178 10.06 -7.56 -1.90
C PRO A 178 10.07 -6.63 -3.10
N VAL A 179 9.20 -5.64 -3.06
CA VAL A 179 9.15 -4.54 -4.03
C VAL A 179 9.24 -3.21 -3.29
N MET A 180 10.02 -2.29 -3.83
CA MET A 180 10.17 -0.92 -3.33
C MET A 180 9.64 0.06 -4.37
N TRP A 181 8.89 1.07 -3.93
CA TRP A 181 8.38 2.16 -4.79
C TRP A 181 8.26 3.47 -4.02
N ASP A 182 8.11 4.55 -4.73
CA ASP A 182 7.80 5.87 -4.17
C ASP A 182 6.29 6.12 -4.08
N TRP A 183 5.89 7.21 -3.48
CA TRP A 183 4.49 7.57 -3.27
C TRP A 183 3.69 7.98 -4.52
N TRP A 184 4.29 7.95 -5.72
CA TRP A 184 3.61 8.21 -7.00
C TRP A 184 3.15 6.92 -7.69
N GLU A 185 3.52 5.77 -7.19
CA GLU A 185 3.21 4.49 -7.82
C GLU A 185 1.74 4.09 -7.61
N LEU A 186 1.05 3.87 -8.72
CA LEU A 186 -0.33 3.38 -8.74
C LEU A 186 -0.36 1.86 -8.53
N HIS A 187 -1.13 1.44 -7.53
CA HIS A 187 -1.28 0.02 -7.20
C HIS A 187 -2.68 -0.28 -6.68
N THR A 188 -3.04 -1.55 -6.63
CA THR A 188 -4.33 -2.01 -6.12
C THR A 188 -4.23 -3.37 -5.44
N GLY A 189 -5.11 -3.60 -4.45
CA GLY A 189 -5.41 -4.93 -3.96
C GLY A 189 -6.43 -5.61 -4.88
N VAL A 190 -6.39 -6.94 -4.95
CA VAL A 190 -7.31 -7.75 -5.73
C VAL A 190 -8.07 -8.74 -4.86
N PRO A 191 -9.26 -9.22 -5.29
CA PRO A 191 -9.96 -10.30 -4.59
C PRO A 191 -9.13 -11.59 -4.57
N ALA A 192 -9.22 -12.32 -3.47
CA ALA A 192 -8.58 -13.63 -3.35
C ALA A 192 -9.21 -14.63 -4.34
N LYS A 193 -8.37 -15.42 -5.02
CA LYS A 193 -8.79 -16.43 -6.01
C LYS A 193 -9.07 -17.79 -5.37
N LYS A 194 -8.43 -18.08 -4.22
CA LYS A 194 -8.55 -19.37 -3.51
C LYS A 194 -8.43 -19.18 -2.00
N HIS A 195 -8.74 -20.22 -1.25
CA HIS A 195 -8.51 -20.27 0.19
C HIS A 195 -7.02 -20.49 0.47
N GLU A 196 -6.38 -19.55 1.17
CA GLU A 196 -5.00 -19.66 1.64
C GLU A 196 -4.71 -18.72 2.80
N TRP A 197 -3.70 -19.00 3.62
CA TRP A 197 -3.14 -18.02 4.53
C TRP A 197 -2.13 -17.15 3.79
N ARG A 198 -2.24 -15.85 4.03
CA ARG A 198 -1.40 -14.81 3.42
C ARG A 198 -0.73 -13.98 4.49
N PHE A 199 0.56 -13.77 4.37
CA PHE A 199 1.29 -12.76 5.10
C PHE A 199 1.56 -11.57 4.19
N LEU A 200 1.37 -10.38 4.73
CA LEU A 200 1.74 -9.13 4.10
C LEU A 200 2.58 -8.35 5.08
N ILE A 201 3.70 -7.82 4.64
CA ILE A 201 4.48 -6.83 5.35
C ILE A 201 4.67 -5.60 4.48
N ARG A 202 4.40 -4.42 5.06
CA ARG A 202 4.74 -3.13 4.47
C ARG A 202 5.70 -2.41 5.40
N VAL A 203 6.84 -1.99 4.87
CA VAL A 203 7.77 -1.08 5.54
C VAL A 203 7.67 0.28 4.85
N THR A 204 7.46 1.33 5.64
CA THR A 204 7.36 2.71 5.16
C THR A 204 8.51 3.52 5.72
N GLU A 205 9.32 4.09 4.85
CA GLU A 205 10.34 5.08 5.19
C GLU A 205 9.76 6.47 4.95
N SER A 206 9.68 7.32 5.98
CA SER A 206 9.00 8.61 5.92
C SER A 206 9.58 9.62 6.92
N ASP A 207 9.51 10.91 6.56
CA ASP A 207 9.86 12.00 7.49
C ASP A 207 8.67 12.43 8.36
N HIS A 208 7.48 11.91 8.07
CA HIS A 208 6.22 12.36 8.67
C HIS A 208 5.50 11.29 9.48
N ILE A 209 5.64 9.99 9.14
CA ILE A 209 4.94 8.87 9.76
C ILE A 209 5.78 8.31 10.89
N LYS A 210 5.45 8.71 12.13
CA LYS A 210 6.16 8.26 13.34
C LYS A 210 5.71 6.85 13.74
N PRO A 211 6.63 5.97 14.19
CA PRO A 211 6.27 4.70 14.77
C PRO A 211 5.54 4.89 16.10
N LYS A 212 4.71 3.92 16.44
CA LYS A 212 4.10 3.79 17.77
C LYS A 212 5.12 3.26 18.77
N THR A 213 4.91 3.57 20.05
CA THR A 213 5.84 3.19 21.12
C THR A 213 5.21 2.26 22.17
N ASP A 214 3.88 2.17 22.25
CA ASP A 214 3.19 1.26 23.17
C ASP A 214 2.93 -0.09 22.48
N LEU A 215 3.35 -1.19 23.10
CA LEU A 215 3.15 -2.54 22.58
C LEU A 215 1.68 -2.87 22.30
N ARG A 216 0.75 -2.35 23.09
CA ARG A 216 -0.70 -2.54 22.90
C ARG A 216 -1.20 -1.88 21.61
N ASP A 217 -0.52 -0.83 21.16
CA ASP A 217 -0.83 -0.16 19.89
C ASP A 217 -0.10 -0.80 18.70
N ILE A 218 1.04 -1.41 18.94
CA ILE A 218 1.88 -2.05 17.93
C ILE A 218 1.34 -3.43 17.58
N ILE A 219 1.04 -4.26 18.57
CA ILE A 219 0.59 -5.65 18.35
C ILE A 219 -0.90 -5.65 17.99
N ARG A 220 -1.23 -6.30 16.89
CA ARG A 220 -2.59 -6.51 16.42
C ARG A 220 -2.99 -7.97 16.55
N THR A 221 -4.16 -8.21 17.13
CA THR A 221 -4.80 -9.52 17.03
C THR A 221 -5.21 -9.77 15.58
N GLN A 222 -5.14 -11.01 15.14
CA GLN A 222 -5.63 -11.41 13.83
C GLN A 222 -7.14 -11.18 13.76
N GLN A 223 -7.55 -10.27 12.89
CA GLN A 223 -8.96 -10.01 12.63
C GLN A 223 -9.27 -10.46 11.20
N GLN A 224 -10.25 -11.34 11.06
CA GLN A 224 -10.76 -11.83 9.78
C GLN A 224 -11.80 -10.86 9.23
N GLY A 225 -11.38 -9.63 8.99
CA GLY A 225 -12.21 -8.61 8.35
C GLY A 225 -11.94 -8.58 6.85
N TYR A 226 -13.00 -8.65 6.07
CA TYR A 226 -12.94 -8.57 4.61
C TYR A 226 -13.78 -7.42 4.11
N MET A 227 -13.35 -6.80 3.02
CA MET A 227 -14.14 -5.82 2.30
C MET A 227 -14.95 -6.51 1.22
N PRO A 228 -16.24 -6.16 1.02
CA PRO A 228 -16.98 -6.61 -0.16
C PRO A 228 -16.29 -6.13 -1.43
N VAL A 229 -16.27 -6.96 -2.48
CA VAL A 229 -15.65 -6.60 -3.77
C VAL A 229 -16.32 -5.38 -4.43
N THR A 230 -17.54 -5.08 -4.04
CA THR A 230 -18.28 -3.89 -4.50
C THR A 230 -17.91 -2.62 -3.73
N PHE A 231 -17.12 -2.74 -2.66
CA PHE A 231 -16.65 -1.61 -1.87
C PHE A 231 -15.24 -1.22 -2.36
N GLY A 232 -15.18 -0.18 -3.15
CA GLY A 232 -13.94 0.39 -3.66
C GLY A 232 -13.85 1.90 -3.35
N TRP A 233 -12.80 2.51 -3.83
CA TRP A 233 -12.60 3.97 -3.75
C TRP A 233 -13.63 4.75 -4.55
#